data_8292dd64fe161657d9124ed002ec12ae
#
_entry.id   8292dd64fe161657d9124ed002ec12ae
#
_cell.length_a   1.000
_cell.length_b   1.000
_cell.length_c   1.000
_cell.angle_alpha   90.00
_cell.angle_beta   90.00
_cell.angle_gamma   90.00
#
_symmetry.space_group_name_H-M   'P 1'
#
loop_
_entity.id
_entity.type
_entity.pdbx_description
1 polymer ?
#
loop_
_entity_poly.entity_id
_entity_poly.type
_entity_poly.pdbx_seq_one_letter_code
_entity_poly.pdbx_strand_id
1 'polypeptide(L)'
;MCGIVGVLGNHEAAPILVEALKRLEYRGYDSAGIATINNGQLDRRRAVGKLVNLSDLLVHDPLPGKSGIGHTRWATHGAPSVRNAHPHRAGRVAVVHNGIIENYRDLRAELAELGAQFQTDTDTETVALLTEHFMAQGAGPVEAAFQALDRLDGAFALAFLFDGEEDLIVAARKGSPLAIGHGTGEMFVGSDAIALAPLTDRITYLEEGDRAVVTRTSLEIRDANGELANRAVKTVQIDATRVDKGGHKHFMAKEIAEQPNVIGEAVRAYLPAGDDAVSLPGKGLDFARVERLTMVACGTAYYACLTAKYWFEQLARIPVEVDIASEFRYREPPVTTGTVALFVSQSGETADTLAALRYCEGKADTIVSVVNVPESSIARESDLALPIHAGVEVGVASTKAFTCQLTVLLMLALKAAADRGTLTPEELGDHFAALRGLPSVLNAALDQNDAIRRAAQSLSEARDVLFLGRGLMYPLALEGALKLKEISYIHAEAYASGELKHGPIALIDKTMPVVVMAPRDGLFDKTVSNMQEVMARKGKVLLISDDEGIAEANDGVWMTIRMPHVPPLLTPILYAIPAQLLAYHTAVAKGTDVDQPRNLAKSVTVE
;
A
#
# COMPACT_ATOMS: atom_id res chain seq x y z
N MET A 1 8.70 1.71 -2.37
CA MET A 1 8.53 3.13 -2.79
C MET A 1 9.48 3.99 -1.98
N CYS A 2 10.03 5.02 -2.59
CA CYS A 2 10.94 5.96 -1.92
C CYS A 2 10.17 7.11 -1.24
N GLY A 3 10.85 7.90 -0.39
CA GLY A 3 10.30 9.11 0.22
C GLY A 3 11.10 10.34 -0.19
N ILE A 4 10.45 11.40 -0.67
CA ILE A 4 11.04 12.69 -0.96
C ILE A 4 10.56 13.73 0.04
N VAL A 5 11.49 14.55 0.53
CA VAL A 5 11.18 15.78 1.27
C VAL A 5 12.11 16.91 0.76
N GLY A 6 11.54 18.10 0.56
CA GLY A 6 12.26 19.33 0.28
C GLY A 6 11.87 20.43 1.26
N VAL A 7 12.80 21.28 1.62
CA VAL A 7 12.61 22.37 2.58
C VAL A 7 13.27 23.64 2.04
N LEU A 8 12.49 24.69 1.95
CA LEU A 8 12.95 26.09 1.83
C LEU A 8 12.48 26.80 3.10
N GLY A 9 13.32 26.77 4.15
CA GLY A 9 12.94 27.14 5.50
C GLY A 9 13.66 28.36 6.07
N ASN A 10 13.22 28.77 7.26
CA ASN A 10 13.84 29.80 8.07
C ASN A 10 14.82 29.22 9.11
N HIS A 11 14.77 27.92 9.33
CA HIS A 11 15.59 27.16 10.27
C HIS A 11 16.53 26.19 9.53
N GLU A 12 17.44 25.53 10.25
CA GLU A 12 18.31 24.49 9.71
C GLU A 12 17.48 23.38 9.06
N ALA A 13 17.72 23.09 7.78
CA ALA A 13 16.93 22.15 7.00
C ALA A 13 17.19 20.68 7.38
N ALA A 14 18.42 20.32 7.76
CA ALA A 14 18.78 18.93 8.02
C ALA A 14 17.93 18.25 9.11
N PRO A 15 17.68 18.86 10.29
CA PRO A 15 16.79 18.27 11.30
C PRO A 15 15.35 18.13 10.80
N ILE A 16 14.84 19.11 10.06
CA ILE A 16 13.48 19.10 9.50
C ILE A 16 13.34 17.98 8.47
N LEU A 17 14.32 17.85 7.55
CA LEU A 17 14.36 16.80 6.55
C LEU A 17 14.36 15.41 7.20
N VAL A 18 15.21 15.18 8.19
CA VAL A 18 15.29 13.90 8.89
C VAL A 18 13.97 13.57 9.60
N GLU A 19 13.37 14.54 10.30
CA GLU A 19 12.10 14.32 11.01
C GLU A 19 10.94 14.04 10.05
N ALA A 20 10.88 14.71 8.92
CA ALA A 20 9.89 14.45 7.88
C ALA A 20 10.13 13.10 7.17
N LEU A 21 11.39 12.74 6.91
CA LEU A 21 11.75 11.45 6.32
C LEU A 21 11.43 10.25 7.23
N LYS A 22 11.47 10.40 8.57
CA LYS A 22 11.04 9.35 9.51
C LYS A 22 9.60 8.90 9.23
N ARG A 23 8.74 9.83 8.81
CA ARG A 23 7.33 9.55 8.47
C ARG A 23 7.16 8.85 7.14
N LEU A 24 8.21 8.82 6.31
CA LEU A 24 8.24 8.15 5.01
C LEU A 24 9.12 6.89 5.02
N GLU A 25 9.80 6.58 6.13
CA GLU A 25 10.75 5.47 6.20
C GLU A 25 10.10 4.12 5.89
N TYR A 26 8.81 3.93 6.25
CA TYR A 26 8.06 2.73 5.91
C TYR A 26 7.93 2.49 4.39
N ARG A 27 8.18 3.52 3.57
CA ARG A 27 8.17 3.43 2.12
C ARG A 27 9.49 2.95 1.52
N GLY A 28 10.63 3.22 2.20
CA GLY A 28 11.95 2.80 1.74
C GLY A 28 12.98 2.97 2.85
N TYR A 29 13.79 1.95 3.08
CA TYR A 29 14.74 1.88 4.18
C TYR A 29 16.07 1.20 3.80
N ASP A 30 16.38 1.11 2.49
CA ASP A 30 17.62 0.54 1.98
C ASP A 30 18.81 1.49 2.14
N SER A 31 18.53 2.78 1.98
CA SER A 31 19.46 3.87 2.22
C SER A 31 18.71 5.19 2.37
N ALA A 32 19.36 6.18 2.98
CA ALA A 32 18.82 7.51 3.13
C ALA A 32 19.91 8.56 2.91
N GLY A 33 19.50 9.78 2.56
CA GLY A 33 20.42 10.88 2.48
C GLY A 33 19.73 12.22 2.32
N ILE A 34 20.46 13.26 2.64
CA ILE A 34 20.04 14.66 2.50
C ILE A 34 21.13 15.50 1.83
N ALA A 35 20.73 16.56 1.17
CA ALA A 35 21.60 17.62 0.68
C ALA A 35 21.05 18.98 1.13
N THR A 36 21.92 19.89 1.47
CA THR A 36 21.57 21.27 1.83
C THR A 36 22.46 22.27 1.11
N ILE A 37 22.02 23.53 1.08
CA ILE A 37 22.83 24.66 0.60
C ILE A 37 23.13 25.56 1.79
N ASN A 38 24.41 25.87 1.96
CA ASN A 38 24.90 26.81 2.97
C ASN A 38 25.94 27.76 2.36
N ASN A 39 25.68 29.06 2.45
CA ASN A 39 26.53 30.09 1.83
C ASN A 39 26.79 29.83 0.33
N GLY A 40 25.76 29.44 -0.39
CA GLY A 40 25.82 29.14 -1.83
C GLY A 40 26.47 27.79 -2.16
N GLN A 41 26.92 27.01 -1.20
CA GLN A 41 27.58 25.73 -1.44
C GLN A 41 26.64 24.56 -1.10
N LEU A 42 26.50 23.65 -2.05
CA LEU A 42 25.73 22.42 -1.91
C LEU A 42 26.60 21.30 -1.33
N ASP A 43 26.16 20.71 -0.24
CA ASP A 43 26.79 19.54 0.37
C ASP A 43 25.75 18.47 0.72
N ARG A 44 26.18 17.21 0.95
CA ARG A 44 25.27 16.08 1.19
C ARG A 44 25.84 15.06 2.17
N ARG A 45 24.93 14.35 2.90
CA ARG A 45 25.24 13.17 3.73
C ARG A 45 24.33 12.03 3.32
N ARG A 46 24.90 10.82 3.25
CA ARG A 46 24.19 9.60 2.80
C ARG A 46 24.62 8.41 3.64
N ALA A 47 23.69 7.53 3.97
CA ALA A 47 23.92 6.32 4.73
C ALA A 47 23.16 5.14 4.14
N VAL A 48 23.70 3.92 4.27
CA VAL A 48 23.04 2.66 3.92
C VAL A 48 22.18 2.18 5.10
N GLY A 49 21.06 1.55 4.81
CA GLY A 49 20.13 1.03 5.79
C GLY A 49 19.14 2.07 6.29
N LYS A 50 18.61 1.84 7.48
CA LYS A 50 17.57 2.66 8.09
C LYS A 50 18.01 4.09 8.33
N LEU A 51 17.03 5.00 8.41
CA LEU A 51 17.25 6.44 8.56
C LEU A 51 18.05 6.79 9.83
N VAL A 52 18.00 5.95 10.86
CA VAL A 52 18.83 6.14 12.07
C VAL A 52 20.32 6.21 11.72
N ASN A 53 20.81 5.46 10.73
CA ASN A 53 22.20 5.51 10.32
C ASN A 53 22.59 6.88 9.73
N LEU A 54 21.68 7.52 9.00
CA LEU A 54 21.86 8.90 8.54
C LEU A 54 21.81 9.89 9.71
N SER A 55 20.90 9.69 10.66
CA SER A 55 20.79 10.53 11.86
C SER A 55 22.07 10.48 12.68
N ASP A 56 22.66 9.29 12.89
CA ASP A 56 23.92 9.11 13.60
C ASP A 56 25.10 9.76 12.87
N LEU A 57 25.12 9.64 11.54
CA LEU A 57 26.13 10.33 10.71
C LEU A 57 26.06 11.85 10.91
N LEU A 58 24.87 12.44 10.90
CA LEU A 58 24.66 13.88 11.06
C LEU A 58 25.02 14.42 12.45
N VAL A 59 25.05 13.59 13.47
CA VAL A 59 25.57 13.96 14.82
C VAL A 59 27.09 14.20 14.77
N HIS A 60 27.81 13.39 13.98
CA HIS A 60 29.27 13.46 13.87
C HIS A 60 29.75 14.38 12.75
N ASP A 61 28.96 14.50 11.69
CA ASP A 61 29.26 15.27 10.50
C ASP A 61 28.02 16.09 10.09
N PRO A 62 27.71 17.18 10.83
CA PRO A 62 26.52 17.98 10.63
C PRO A 62 26.49 18.66 9.28
N LEU A 63 25.28 18.89 8.77
CA LEU A 63 25.05 19.53 7.48
C LEU A 63 24.24 20.82 7.69
N PRO A 64 24.89 22.00 7.69
CA PRO A 64 24.22 23.28 7.87
C PRO A 64 23.46 23.70 6.60
N GLY A 65 22.56 24.69 6.75
CA GLY A 65 21.81 25.30 5.65
C GLY A 65 20.31 25.26 5.88
N LYS A 66 19.60 26.23 5.29
CA LYS A 66 18.16 26.41 5.47
C LYS A 66 17.33 25.89 4.30
N SER A 67 17.98 25.51 3.23
CA SER A 67 17.38 24.93 2.04
C SER A 67 17.98 23.55 1.79
N GLY A 68 17.14 22.57 1.49
CA GLY A 68 17.63 21.22 1.27
C GLY A 68 16.58 20.26 0.73
N ILE A 69 17.07 19.12 0.26
CA ILE A 69 16.29 17.99 -0.20
C ILE A 69 16.75 16.72 0.49
N GLY A 70 15.83 15.78 0.70
CA GLY A 70 16.12 14.51 1.36
C GLY A 70 15.34 13.36 0.78
N HIS A 71 15.85 12.16 1.00
CA HIS A 71 15.32 10.95 0.39
C HIS A 71 15.51 9.72 1.29
N THR A 72 14.50 8.86 1.33
CA THR A 72 14.60 7.46 1.78
C THR A 72 14.39 6.55 0.59
N ARG A 73 15.33 5.60 0.37
CA ARG A 73 15.41 4.83 -0.86
C ARG A 73 14.85 3.43 -0.69
N TRP A 74 14.09 3.01 -1.68
CA TRP A 74 13.83 1.65 -2.08
C TRP A 74 14.55 1.38 -3.40
N ALA A 75 15.52 0.47 -3.41
CA ALA A 75 16.39 0.26 -4.56
C ALA A 75 15.65 -0.39 -5.73
N THR A 76 15.57 0.30 -6.86
CA THR A 76 15.11 -0.24 -8.16
C THR A 76 16.32 -0.51 -9.08
N HIS A 77 17.25 0.44 -9.17
CA HIS A 77 18.48 0.37 -9.97
C HIS A 77 19.71 0.57 -9.08
N GLY A 78 20.66 -0.35 -9.14
CA GLY A 78 21.88 -0.33 -8.32
C GLY A 78 21.64 -0.82 -6.89
N ALA A 79 22.57 -1.65 -6.39
CA ALA A 79 22.49 -2.23 -5.04
C ALA A 79 22.45 -1.15 -3.94
N PRO A 80 21.85 -1.44 -2.75
CA PRO A 80 21.93 -0.55 -1.60
C PRO A 80 23.38 -0.30 -1.18
N SER A 81 23.86 0.91 -1.42
CA SER A 81 25.22 1.36 -1.07
C SER A 81 25.21 2.88 -0.89
N VAL A 82 26.18 3.44 -0.18
CA VAL A 82 26.33 4.91 -0.04
C VAL A 82 26.49 5.56 -1.42
N ARG A 83 27.18 4.88 -2.35
CA ARG A 83 27.39 5.35 -3.73
C ARG A 83 26.04 5.55 -4.46
N ASN A 84 25.10 4.63 -4.31
CA ASN A 84 23.81 4.61 -4.98
C ASN A 84 22.69 5.29 -4.16
N ALA A 85 22.97 5.78 -2.96
CA ALA A 85 22.01 6.51 -2.15
C ALA A 85 21.79 7.94 -2.69
N HIS A 86 20.54 8.41 -2.63
CA HIS A 86 20.18 9.80 -2.95
C HIS A 86 20.56 10.75 -1.80
N PRO A 87 20.71 12.06 -2.09
CA PRO A 87 20.64 12.75 -3.37
C PRO A 87 21.84 12.45 -4.27
N HIS A 88 21.59 12.34 -5.59
CA HIS A 88 22.66 12.31 -6.59
C HIS A 88 23.11 13.72 -6.92
N ARG A 89 24.42 13.92 -7.08
CA ARG A 89 24.99 15.22 -7.43
C ARG A 89 25.84 15.13 -8.68
N ALA A 90 25.63 16.06 -9.61
CA ALA A 90 26.46 16.30 -10.76
C ALA A 90 26.77 17.79 -10.84
N GLY A 91 28.04 18.18 -10.73
CA GLY A 91 28.45 19.59 -10.74
C GLY A 91 27.65 20.42 -9.72
N ARG A 92 26.84 21.33 -10.24
CA ARG A 92 26.03 22.29 -9.48
C ARG A 92 24.62 21.77 -9.12
N VAL A 93 24.24 20.58 -9.53
CA VAL A 93 22.87 20.04 -9.37
C VAL A 93 22.86 18.88 -8.40
N ALA A 94 21.91 18.87 -7.45
CA ALA A 94 21.55 17.70 -6.66
C ALA A 94 20.09 17.32 -6.94
N VAL A 95 19.82 16.01 -7.04
CA VAL A 95 18.50 15.48 -7.40
C VAL A 95 18.11 14.33 -6.47
N VAL A 96 16.85 14.32 -6.05
CA VAL A 96 16.18 13.16 -5.45
C VAL A 96 15.07 12.71 -6.37
N HIS A 97 14.82 11.39 -6.42
CA HIS A 97 13.94 10.77 -7.39
C HIS A 97 13.18 9.59 -6.78
N ASN A 98 11.87 9.59 -6.97
CA ASN A 98 11.00 8.43 -6.79
C ASN A 98 10.50 8.01 -8.16
N GLY A 99 10.70 6.78 -8.56
CA GLY A 99 10.24 6.29 -9.86
C GLY A 99 11.32 5.54 -10.63
N ILE A 100 11.13 5.44 -11.94
CA ILE A 100 12.07 4.84 -12.89
C ILE A 100 12.12 5.72 -14.14
N ILE A 101 13.34 6.06 -14.57
CA ILE A 101 13.59 6.70 -15.86
C ILE A 101 13.85 5.58 -16.88
N GLU A 102 12.87 5.28 -17.71
CA GLU A 102 12.88 4.12 -18.60
C GLU A 102 13.96 4.23 -19.69
N ASN A 103 14.12 5.43 -20.25
CA ASN A 103 15.11 5.70 -21.29
C ASN A 103 16.50 6.06 -20.76
N TYR A 104 16.80 5.81 -19.46
CA TYR A 104 18.06 6.21 -18.84
C TYR A 104 19.30 5.63 -19.54
N ARG A 105 19.19 4.44 -20.15
CA ARG A 105 20.33 3.80 -20.83
C ARG A 105 20.75 4.56 -22.06
N ASP A 106 19.81 5.03 -22.86
CA ASP A 106 20.07 5.81 -24.07
C ASP A 106 20.63 7.18 -23.71
N LEU A 107 20.04 7.85 -22.74
CA LEU A 107 20.52 9.12 -22.21
C LEU A 107 21.93 8.99 -21.59
N ARG A 108 22.20 7.87 -20.90
CA ARG A 108 23.52 7.58 -20.33
C ARG A 108 24.58 7.37 -21.41
N ALA A 109 24.26 6.69 -22.49
CA ALA A 109 25.16 6.51 -23.64
C ALA A 109 25.48 7.85 -24.31
N GLU A 110 24.46 8.68 -24.60
CA GLU A 110 24.60 10.02 -25.16
C GLU A 110 25.49 10.92 -24.29
N LEU A 111 25.21 10.98 -22.98
CA LEU A 111 26.00 11.80 -22.05
C LEU A 111 27.46 11.31 -21.93
N ALA A 112 27.69 10.00 -22.01
CA ALA A 112 29.05 9.44 -22.02
C ALA A 112 29.84 9.85 -23.27
N GLU A 113 29.20 9.88 -24.45
CA GLU A 113 29.80 10.41 -25.68
C GLU A 113 30.16 11.90 -25.57
N LEU A 114 29.38 12.65 -24.79
CA LEU A 114 29.64 14.07 -24.47
C LEU A 114 30.68 14.26 -23.34
N GLY A 115 31.28 13.16 -22.84
CA GLY A 115 32.36 13.17 -21.85
C GLY A 115 31.90 13.11 -20.40
N ALA A 116 30.60 12.87 -20.12
CA ALA A 116 30.11 12.69 -18.76
C ALA A 116 30.66 11.41 -18.13
N GLN A 117 31.05 11.47 -16.86
CA GLN A 117 31.52 10.33 -16.11
C GLN A 117 30.49 9.91 -15.06
N PHE A 118 30.00 8.71 -15.16
CA PHE A 118 29.03 8.15 -14.24
C PHE A 118 29.73 7.52 -13.04
N GLN A 119 29.25 7.83 -11.85
CA GLN A 119 29.80 7.36 -10.58
C GLN A 119 28.92 6.31 -9.92
N THR A 120 27.64 6.19 -10.33
CA THR A 120 26.64 5.31 -9.70
C THR A 120 25.99 4.37 -10.72
N ASP A 121 25.25 3.39 -10.22
CA ASP A 121 24.52 2.44 -11.05
C ASP A 121 23.03 2.82 -11.21
N THR A 122 22.65 4.03 -10.72
CA THR A 122 21.25 4.46 -10.70
C THR A 122 20.87 5.20 -11.99
N ASP A 123 19.60 5.11 -12.35
CA ASP A 123 18.97 5.89 -13.40
C ASP A 123 18.94 7.40 -13.05
N THR A 124 18.81 7.72 -11.77
CA THR A 124 18.72 9.10 -11.26
C THR A 124 19.97 9.94 -11.52
N GLU A 125 21.17 9.36 -11.51
CA GLU A 125 22.40 10.09 -11.84
C GLU A 125 22.36 10.67 -13.25
N THR A 126 21.68 9.99 -14.18
CA THR A 126 21.46 10.47 -15.54
C THR A 126 20.70 11.79 -15.55
N VAL A 127 19.69 11.93 -14.69
CA VAL A 127 18.91 13.18 -14.55
C VAL A 127 19.80 14.33 -14.06
N ALA A 128 20.63 14.08 -13.04
CA ALA A 128 21.54 15.11 -12.51
C ALA A 128 22.57 15.55 -13.56
N LEU A 129 23.19 14.59 -14.29
CA LEU A 129 24.17 14.88 -15.33
C LEU A 129 23.54 15.57 -16.54
N LEU A 130 22.32 15.19 -16.94
CA LEU A 130 21.61 15.84 -18.04
C LEU A 130 21.26 17.30 -17.70
N THR A 131 20.81 17.56 -16.47
CA THR A 131 20.53 18.92 -16.01
C THR A 131 21.80 19.78 -15.96
N GLU A 132 22.90 19.23 -15.42
CA GLU A 132 24.19 19.95 -15.39
C GLU A 132 24.73 20.20 -16.80
N HIS A 133 24.51 19.28 -17.76
CA HIS A 133 24.88 19.49 -19.16
C HIS A 133 24.17 20.70 -19.75
N PHE A 134 22.86 20.87 -19.55
CA PHE A 134 22.16 22.08 -20.02
C PHE A 134 22.61 23.35 -19.30
N MET A 135 22.92 23.29 -18.00
CA MET A 135 23.49 24.42 -17.28
C MET A 135 24.89 24.80 -17.81
N ALA A 136 25.70 23.82 -18.19
CA ALA A 136 27.02 24.07 -18.80
C ALA A 136 26.89 24.69 -20.19
N GLN A 137 25.79 24.51 -20.89
CA GLN A 137 25.45 25.16 -22.15
C GLN A 137 24.90 26.59 -21.97
N GLY A 138 24.72 27.06 -20.73
CA GLY A 138 24.28 28.41 -20.40
C GLY A 138 22.82 28.56 -20.00
N ALA A 139 22.06 27.49 -19.91
CA ALA A 139 20.70 27.54 -19.38
C ALA A 139 20.72 27.88 -17.88
N GLY A 140 19.73 28.65 -17.44
CA GLY A 140 19.51 28.89 -16.01
C GLY A 140 19.04 27.63 -15.30
N PRO A 141 19.09 27.56 -13.95
CA PRO A 141 18.74 26.38 -13.18
C PRO A 141 17.33 25.80 -13.49
N VAL A 142 16.31 26.65 -13.54
CA VAL A 142 14.93 26.27 -13.84
C VAL A 142 14.80 25.77 -15.29
N GLU A 143 15.38 26.49 -16.23
CA GLU A 143 15.34 26.13 -17.65
C GLU A 143 16.07 24.82 -17.90
N ALA A 144 17.23 24.60 -17.31
CA ALA A 144 18.01 23.37 -17.43
C ALA A 144 17.25 22.16 -16.87
N ALA A 145 16.58 22.33 -15.72
CA ALA A 145 15.73 21.28 -15.18
C ALA A 145 14.56 20.95 -16.11
N PHE A 146 13.90 21.97 -16.69
CA PHE A 146 12.78 21.74 -17.59
C PHE A 146 13.23 21.08 -18.90
N GLN A 147 14.36 21.49 -19.48
CA GLN A 147 14.95 20.83 -20.65
C GLN A 147 15.32 19.36 -20.35
N ALA A 148 15.83 19.08 -19.15
CA ALA A 148 16.09 17.71 -18.74
C ALA A 148 14.79 16.90 -18.64
N LEU A 149 13.75 17.45 -18.00
CA LEU A 149 12.44 16.80 -17.86
C LEU A 149 11.78 16.47 -19.21
N ASP A 150 11.96 17.31 -20.24
CA ASP A 150 11.46 17.07 -21.59
C ASP A 150 12.11 15.85 -22.29
N ARG A 151 13.25 15.40 -21.78
CA ARG A 151 13.99 14.25 -22.32
C ARG A 151 13.69 12.93 -21.60
N LEU A 152 12.99 12.99 -20.45
CA LEU A 152 12.76 11.81 -19.61
C LEU A 152 11.51 11.05 -20.00
N ASP A 153 11.66 9.74 -20.19
CA ASP A 153 10.56 8.79 -20.30
C ASP A 153 10.44 7.97 -19.01
N GLY A 154 9.20 7.57 -18.67
CA GLY A 154 8.89 6.79 -17.47
C GLY A 154 8.09 7.56 -16.43
N ALA A 155 7.95 6.96 -15.25
CA ALA A 155 7.21 7.52 -14.12
C ALA A 155 8.18 8.05 -13.06
N PHE A 156 8.01 9.31 -12.64
CA PHE A 156 8.91 9.95 -11.68
C PHE A 156 8.22 11.02 -10.82
N ALA A 157 8.75 11.21 -9.61
CA ALA A 157 8.68 12.44 -8.85
C ALA A 157 10.12 12.89 -8.58
N LEU A 158 10.44 14.13 -8.90
CA LEU A 158 11.77 14.69 -8.82
C LEU A 158 11.78 15.98 -8.00
N ALA A 159 12.85 16.19 -7.22
CA ALA A 159 13.16 17.50 -6.64
C ALA A 159 14.65 17.81 -6.87
N PHE A 160 14.89 19.03 -7.36
CA PHE A 160 16.20 19.55 -7.72
C PHE A 160 16.62 20.66 -6.78
N LEU A 161 17.89 20.66 -6.41
CA LEU A 161 18.56 21.71 -5.65
C LEU A 161 19.80 22.15 -6.40
N PHE A 162 20.11 23.45 -6.42
CA PHE A 162 21.16 24.02 -7.27
C PHE A 162 22.18 24.78 -6.44
N ASP A 163 23.45 24.51 -6.66
CA ASP A 163 24.57 25.23 -6.06
C ASP A 163 24.47 26.75 -6.38
N GLY A 164 24.54 27.61 -5.37
CA GLY A 164 24.33 29.05 -5.51
C GLY A 164 22.88 29.53 -5.32
N GLU A 165 21.89 28.67 -5.36
CA GLU A 165 20.47 29.03 -5.32
C GLU A 165 19.81 28.64 -3.99
N GLU A 166 19.96 29.48 -2.96
CA GLU A 166 19.44 29.19 -1.61
C GLU A 166 17.92 29.32 -1.46
N ASP A 167 17.22 29.87 -2.44
CA ASP A 167 15.77 30.08 -2.44
C ASP A 167 15.10 29.47 -3.67
N LEU A 168 15.53 28.27 -4.05
CA LEU A 168 14.99 27.59 -5.22
C LEU A 168 14.95 26.06 -5.02
N ILE A 169 13.78 25.47 -5.21
CA ILE A 169 13.61 24.06 -5.51
C ILE A 169 12.79 23.96 -6.79
N VAL A 170 13.24 23.16 -7.75
CA VAL A 170 12.41 22.74 -8.88
C VAL A 170 11.88 21.35 -8.56
N ALA A 171 10.58 21.15 -8.73
CA ALA A 171 9.93 19.87 -8.49
C ALA A 171 9.12 19.44 -9.72
N ALA A 172 9.03 18.15 -9.98
CA ALA A 172 8.25 17.64 -11.12
C ALA A 172 7.59 16.32 -10.78
N ARG A 173 6.39 16.11 -11.34
CA ARG A 173 5.62 14.91 -11.19
C ARG A 173 5.19 14.34 -12.55
N LYS A 174 5.43 13.03 -12.74
CA LYS A 174 4.85 12.20 -13.79
C LYS A 174 4.70 10.78 -13.25
N GLY A 175 3.48 10.31 -13.03
CA GLY A 175 3.22 9.00 -12.42
C GLY A 175 3.34 8.97 -10.89
N SER A 176 4.52 9.23 -10.32
CA SER A 176 4.74 9.19 -8.86
C SER A 176 4.21 10.44 -8.15
N PRO A 177 3.57 10.32 -6.97
CA PRO A 177 2.95 11.45 -6.28
C PRO A 177 3.97 12.47 -5.74
N LEU A 178 3.60 13.76 -5.80
CA LEU A 178 4.34 14.86 -5.20
C LEU A 178 3.39 16.00 -4.79
N ALA A 179 3.70 16.64 -3.67
CA ALA A 179 2.90 17.72 -3.11
C ALA A 179 3.77 18.87 -2.60
N ILE A 180 3.22 20.07 -2.58
CA ILE A 180 3.85 21.28 -2.08
C ILE A 180 3.14 21.73 -0.81
N GLY A 181 3.87 21.91 0.29
CA GLY A 181 3.37 22.44 1.55
C GLY A 181 3.64 23.94 1.67
N HIS A 182 2.61 24.70 2.08
CA HIS A 182 2.66 26.15 2.23
C HIS A 182 2.82 26.54 3.70
N GLY A 183 4.00 27.01 4.10
CA GLY A 183 4.26 27.61 5.41
C GLY A 183 4.17 29.13 5.40
N THR A 184 4.59 29.75 6.49
CA THR A 184 4.68 31.20 6.62
C THR A 184 6.11 31.67 6.32
N GLY A 185 6.37 32.13 5.09
CA GLY A 185 7.72 32.45 4.62
C GLY A 185 8.61 31.21 4.48
N GLU A 186 8.01 30.07 4.31
CA GLU A 186 8.64 28.77 4.12
C GLU A 186 7.81 27.92 3.16
N MET A 187 8.47 27.09 2.38
CA MET A 187 7.79 26.15 1.49
C MET A 187 8.43 24.78 1.59
N PHE A 188 7.60 23.76 1.39
CA PHE A 188 7.99 22.36 1.55
C PHE A 188 7.60 21.56 0.32
N VAL A 189 8.37 20.53 0.01
CA VAL A 189 8.05 19.52 -1.01
C VAL A 189 7.97 18.16 -0.33
N GLY A 190 6.99 17.33 -0.67
CA GLY A 190 6.87 15.99 -0.10
C GLY A 190 6.21 15.02 -1.06
N SER A 191 6.71 13.80 -1.10
CA SER A 191 6.07 12.73 -1.87
C SER A 191 4.77 12.22 -1.23
N ASP A 192 4.47 12.67 -0.01
CA ASP A 192 3.22 12.43 0.71
C ASP A 192 2.95 13.56 1.70
N ALA A 193 1.67 13.95 1.82
CA ALA A 193 1.24 14.97 2.77
C ALA A 193 1.53 14.59 4.24
N ILE A 194 1.64 13.30 4.58
CA ILE A 194 1.98 12.83 5.93
C ILE A 194 3.38 13.31 6.39
N ALA A 195 4.31 13.45 5.46
CA ALA A 195 5.65 13.99 5.76
C ALA A 195 5.59 15.49 6.08
N LEU A 196 4.66 16.20 5.44
CA LEU A 196 4.48 17.65 5.56
C LEU A 196 3.57 18.05 6.72
N ALA A 197 2.73 17.13 7.23
CA ALA A 197 1.73 17.39 8.27
C ALA A 197 2.24 18.10 9.54
N PRO A 198 3.49 17.84 10.05
CA PRO A 198 4.02 18.60 11.18
C PRO A 198 4.45 20.02 10.84
N LEU A 199 4.62 20.31 9.55
CA LEU A 199 5.19 21.57 9.05
C LEU A 199 4.10 22.53 8.59
N THR A 200 3.02 21.98 8.00
CA THR A 200 1.88 22.75 7.48
C THR A 200 0.66 21.85 7.24
N ASP A 201 -0.52 22.42 7.36
CA ASP A 201 -1.80 21.81 6.98
C ASP A 201 -2.28 22.24 5.58
N ARG A 202 -1.57 23.17 4.92
CA ARG A 202 -1.92 23.73 3.62
C ARG A 202 -1.11 23.08 2.52
N ILE A 203 -1.75 22.27 1.70
CA ILE A 203 -1.09 21.40 0.71
C ILE A 203 -1.64 21.68 -0.69
N THR A 204 -0.76 21.83 -1.66
CA THR A 204 -1.06 21.74 -3.10
C THR A 204 -0.55 20.42 -3.64
N TYR A 205 -1.44 19.57 -4.14
CA TYR A 205 -1.05 18.34 -4.85
C TYR A 205 -0.74 18.67 -6.30
N LEU A 206 0.43 18.23 -6.77
CA LEU A 206 0.76 18.31 -8.18
C LEU A 206 -0.06 17.28 -8.97
N GLU A 207 -0.47 17.65 -10.17
CA GLU A 207 -1.15 16.76 -11.11
C GLU A 207 -0.18 16.13 -12.11
N GLU A 208 -0.69 15.26 -12.95
CA GLU A 208 0.12 14.53 -13.93
C GLU A 208 0.80 15.48 -14.92
N GLY A 209 2.14 15.37 -15.03
CA GLY A 209 2.95 16.22 -15.90
C GLY A 209 3.31 17.60 -15.32
N ASP A 210 2.86 17.92 -14.08
CA ASP A 210 3.16 19.20 -13.46
C ASP A 210 4.66 19.37 -13.16
N ARG A 211 5.15 20.59 -13.41
CA ARG A 211 6.48 21.10 -13.04
C ARG A 211 6.31 22.33 -12.18
N ALA A 212 6.95 22.36 -11.03
CA ALA A 212 6.82 23.42 -10.05
C ALA A 212 8.15 24.12 -9.80
N VAL A 213 8.12 25.45 -9.78
CA VAL A 213 9.21 26.31 -9.30
C VAL A 213 8.80 26.84 -7.94
N VAL A 214 9.55 26.47 -6.91
CA VAL A 214 9.24 26.75 -5.51
C VAL A 214 10.29 27.67 -4.93
N THR A 215 9.86 28.80 -4.36
CA THR A 215 10.67 29.66 -3.50
C THR A 215 10.04 29.74 -2.11
N ARG A 216 10.65 30.37 -1.12
CA ARG A 216 10.06 30.52 0.22
C ARG A 216 8.70 31.24 0.23
N THR A 217 8.43 32.05 -0.80
CA THR A 217 7.26 32.92 -0.83
C THR A 217 6.38 32.75 -2.06
N SER A 218 6.82 31.97 -3.05
CA SER A 218 6.08 31.79 -4.30
C SER A 218 6.09 30.34 -4.78
N LEU A 219 5.02 30.00 -5.49
CA LEU A 219 4.86 28.72 -6.20
C LEU A 219 4.36 29.02 -7.61
N GLU A 220 5.13 28.66 -8.63
CA GLU A 220 4.70 28.63 -10.01
C GLU A 220 4.60 27.18 -10.46
N ILE A 221 3.45 26.80 -11.03
CA ILE A 221 3.23 25.45 -11.58
C ILE A 221 2.95 25.59 -13.07
N ARG A 222 3.60 24.75 -13.87
CA ARG A 222 3.29 24.53 -15.29
C ARG A 222 2.79 23.11 -15.48
N ASP A 223 1.74 22.97 -16.27
CA ASP A 223 1.16 21.67 -16.63
C ASP A 223 2.03 20.92 -17.67
N ALA A 224 1.53 19.74 -18.10
CA ALA A 224 2.19 18.91 -19.11
C ALA A 224 2.40 19.61 -20.46
N ASN A 225 1.63 20.66 -20.77
CA ASN A 225 1.76 21.47 -21.98
C ASN A 225 2.71 22.68 -21.81
N GLY A 226 3.24 22.88 -20.61
CA GLY A 226 4.08 24.03 -20.25
C GLY A 226 3.31 25.31 -19.92
N GLU A 227 1.98 25.25 -19.87
CA GLU A 227 1.10 26.38 -19.53
C GLU A 227 1.01 26.57 -18.01
N LEU A 228 0.85 27.83 -17.57
CA LEU A 228 0.67 28.14 -16.15
C LEU A 228 -0.61 27.47 -15.61
N ALA A 229 -0.44 26.67 -14.58
CA ALA A 229 -1.53 25.94 -13.93
C ALA A 229 -1.78 26.45 -12.51
N ASN A 230 -3.07 26.69 -12.19
CA ASN A 230 -3.47 27.08 -10.85
C ASN A 230 -4.06 25.86 -10.13
N ARG A 231 -3.28 25.23 -9.24
CA ARG A 231 -3.71 24.10 -8.43
C ARG A 231 -4.26 24.56 -7.10
N ALA A 232 -5.35 23.93 -6.64
CA ALA A 232 -6.00 24.32 -5.39
C ALA A 232 -5.12 24.02 -4.18
N VAL A 233 -5.06 24.97 -3.24
CA VAL A 233 -4.50 24.72 -1.90
C VAL A 233 -5.59 24.07 -1.05
N LYS A 234 -5.33 22.86 -0.57
CA LYS A 234 -6.24 22.12 0.31
C LYS A 234 -5.74 22.20 1.76
N THR A 235 -6.67 22.32 2.70
CA THR A 235 -6.35 22.17 4.12
C THR A 235 -6.53 20.69 4.49
N VAL A 236 -5.44 20.06 4.93
CA VAL A 236 -5.41 18.63 5.24
C VAL A 236 -5.18 18.46 6.73
N GLN A 237 -6.15 17.88 7.44
CA GLN A 237 -6.00 17.54 8.85
C GLN A 237 -5.45 16.10 8.94
N ILE A 238 -4.15 15.97 9.10
CA ILE A 238 -3.50 14.70 9.41
C ILE A 238 -3.13 14.72 10.89
N ASP A 239 -3.76 13.86 11.67
CA ASP A 239 -3.41 13.67 13.07
C ASP A 239 -2.05 12.99 13.17
N ALA A 240 -1.01 13.78 13.38
CA ALA A 240 0.37 13.31 13.46
C ALA A 240 0.60 12.33 14.64
N THR A 241 -0.27 12.33 15.65
CA THR A 241 -0.19 11.41 16.81
C THR A 241 -0.60 9.98 16.45
N ARG A 242 -1.32 9.79 15.33
CA ARG A 242 -1.74 8.46 14.85
C ARG A 242 -0.58 7.61 14.30
N VAL A 243 0.60 8.18 14.10
CA VAL A 243 1.81 7.48 13.62
C VAL A 243 2.69 7.00 14.78
N ASP A 244 2.13 6.81 15.97
CA ASP A 244 2.81 6.24 17.13
C ASP A 244 2.41 4.77 17.33
N LYS A 245 3.30 3.95 17.91
CA LYS A 245 3.05 2.54 18.24
C LYS A 245 2.04 2.33 19.38
N GLY A 246 1.66 3.38 20.11
CA GLY A 246 0.62 3.33 21.15
C GLY A 246 0.89 2.28 22.24
N GLY A 247 2.17 2.09 22.64
CA GLY A 247 2.58 1.09 23.63
C GLY A 247 2.78 -0.33 23.07
N HIS A 248 2.47 -0.59 21.80
CA HIS A 248 2.76 -1.86 21.15
C HIS A 248 4.23 -1.97 20.73
N LYS A 249 4.76 -3.19 20.67
CA LYS A 249 6.13 -3.43 20.24
C LYS A 249 6.33 -3.09 18.76
N HIS A 250 5.33 -3.37 17.92
CA HIS A 250 5.36 -3.19 16.48
C HIS A 250 4.10 -2.46 15.99
N PHE A 251 4.20 -1.75 14.86
CA PHE A 251 3.03 -1.14 14.20
C PHE A 251 2.00 -2.19 13.81
N MET A 252 2.43 -3.32 13.23
CA MET A 252 1.53 -4.40 12.85
C MET A 252 0.70 -4.91 14.05
N ALA A 253 1.29 -5.04 15.24
CA ALA A 253 0.55 -5.43 16.45
C ALA A 253 -0.53 -4.42 16.83
N LYS A 254 -0.21 -3.12 16.77
CA LYS A 254 -1.16 -2.03 17.00
C LYS A 254 -2.29 -2.09 15.97
N GLU A 255 -1.95 -2.21 14.70
CA GLU A 255 -2.89 -2.20 13.57
C GLU A 255 -3.83 -3.41 13.59
N ILE A 256 -3.35 -4.59 14.03
CA ILE A 256 -4.21 -5.74 14.30
C ILE A 256 -5.17 -5.45 15.45
N ALA A 257 -4.70 -4.85 16.54
CA ALA A 257 -5.53 -4.51 17.69
C ALA A 257 -6.55 -3.39 17.42
N GLU A 258 -6.29 -2.51 16.45
CA GLU A 258 -7.19 -1.43 16.05
C GLU A 258 -8.38 -1.88 15.20
N GLN A 259 -8.36 -3.10 14.63
CA GLN A 259 -9.36 -3.57 13.66
C GLN A 259 -10.81 -3.46 14.16
N PRO A 260 -11.17 -3.81 15.41
CA PRO A 260 -12.54 -3.61 15.89
C PRO A 260 -13.02 -2.15 15.78
N ASN A 261 -12.15 -1.20 16.11
CA ASN A 261 -12.48 0.22 16.08
C ASN A 261 -12.65 0.75 14.64
N VAL A 262 -11.67 0.50 13.77
CA VAL A 262 -11.68 1.01 12.39
C VAL A 262 -12.78 0.35 11.54
N ILE A 263 -13.09 -0.93 11.79
CA ILE A 263 -14.23 -1.60 11.16
C ILE A 263 -15.55 -0.98 11.63
N GLY A 264 -15.67 -0.67 12.93
CA GLY A 264 -16.83 0.05 13.45
C GLY A 264 -16.98 1.45 12.83
N GLU A 265 -15.88 2.15 12.57
CA GLU A 265 -15.89 3.43 11.84
C GLU A 265 -16.33 3.26 10.39
N ALA A 266 -15.77 2.28 9.67
CA ALA A 266 -16.17 1.95 8.31
C ALA A 266 -17.66 1.58 8.21
N VAL A 267 -18.16 0.73 9.11
CA VAL A 267 -19.59 0.38 9.14
C VAL A 267 -20.45 1.62 9.38
N ARG A 268 -20.12 2.47 10.35
CA ARG A 268 -20.89 3.70 10.62
C ARG A 268 -20.87 4.70 9.47
N ALA A 269 -19.80 4.77 8.70
CA ALA A 269 -19.69 5.68 7.57
C ALA A 269 -20.64 5.32 6.42
N TYR A 270 -20.89 4.05 6.19
CA TYR A 270 -21.73 3.55 5.09
C TYR A 270 -23.11 3.06 5.55
N LEU A 271 -23.26 2.73 6.82
CA LEU A 271 -24.50 2.22 7.43
C LEU A 271 -24.71 2.89 8.79
N PRO A 272 -25.10 4.18 8.81
CA PRO A 272 -25.35 4.94 10.04
C PRO A 272 -26.34 4.25 10.96
N ALA A 273 -26.29 4.57 12.24
CA ALA A 273 -27.21 4.00 13.23
C ALA A 273 -28.65 4.43 12.92
N GLY A 274 -29.52 3.42 12.79
CA GLY A 274 -30.95 3.64 12.47
C GLY A 274 -31.27 3.60 10.98
N ASP A 275 -30.28 3.53 10.10
CA ASP A 275 -30.50 3.39 8.66
C ASP A 275 -30.69 1.91 8.29
N ASP A 276 -31.62 1.64 7.37
CA ASP A 276 -31.92 0.33 6.83
C ASP A 276 -31.37 0.15 5.40
N ALA A 277 -30.40 0.98 5.00
CA ALA A 277 -29.77 0.94 3.69
C ALA A 277 -28.32 1.43 3.75
N VAL A 278 -27.48 0.84 2.91
CA VAL A 278 -26.10 1.30 2.72
C VAL A 278 -26.09 2.61 1.92
N SER A 279 -25.47 3.64 2.47
CA SER A 279 -25.30 4.94 1.84
C SER A 279 -23.91 5.08 1.25
N LEU A 280 -23.81 5.43 -0.04
CA LEU A 280 -22.53 5.70 -0.71
C LEU A 280 -22.26 7.20 -0.78
N PRO A 281 -21.02 7.65 -0.75
CA PRO A 281 -20.66 9.05 -0.98
C PRO A 281 -20.99 9.48 -2.42
N GLY A 282 -21.21 10.77 -2.63
CA GLY A 282 -21.41 11.36 -3.96
C GLY A 282 -22.77 11.02 -4.59
N LYS A 283 -22.78 10.86 -5.92
CA LYS A 283 -24.01 10.60 -6.69
C LYS A 283 -24.56 9.16 -6.53
N GLY A 284 -23.81 8.31 -5.83
CA GLY A 284 -24.15 6.89 -5.67
C GLY A 284 -24.00 6.06 -6.96
N LEU A 285 -24.08 4.76 -6.80
CA LEU A 285 -24.05 3.77 -7.86
C LEU A 285 -25.35 2.95 -7.78
N ASP A 286 -26.07 2.83 -8.90
CA ASP A 286 -27.29 2.03 -9.04
C ASP A 286 -26.94 0.65 -9.63
N PHE A 287 -26.88 -0.37 -8.79
CA PHE A 287 -26.51 -1.72 -9.20
C PHE A 287 -27.65 -2.44 -9.98
N ALA A 288 -28.87 -1.90 -10.03
CA ALA A 288 -29.93 -2.49 -10.85
C ALA A 288 -29.59 -2.47 -12.35
N ARG A 289 -28.71 -1.54 -12.76
CA ARG A 289 -28.27 -1.36 -14.14
C ARG A 289 -26.92 -2.02 -14.47
N VAL A 290 -26.23 -2.53 -13.47
CA VAL A 290 -24.90 -3.14 -13.65
C VAL A 290 -25.06 -4.56 -14.18
N GLU A 291 -24.50 -4.83 -15.36
CA GLU A 291 -24.55 -6.14 -15.99
C GLU A 291 -23.36 -7.02 -15.57
N ARG A 292 -22.21 -6.40 -15.31
CA ARG A 292 -20.96 -7.07 -14.94
C ARG A 292 -20.12 -6.19 -14.02
N LEU A 293 -19.38 -6.82 -13.14
CA LEU A 293 -18.39 -6.18 -12.29
C LEU A 293 -17.00 -6.74 -12.61
N THR A 294 -16.05 -5.87 -12.95
CA THR A 294 -14.64 -6.24 -13.12
C THR A 294 -13.86 -5.60 -11.98
N MET A 295 -13.23 -6.42 -11.14
CA MET A 295 -12.43 -5.98 -9.99
C MET A 295 -10.96 -6.19 -10.27
N VAL A 296 -10.13 -5.15 -10.07
CA VAL A 296 -8.70 -5.20 -10.37
C VAL A 296 -7.89 -4.68 -9.20
N ALA A 297 -6.89 -5.46 -8.77
CA ALA A 297 -6.02 -5.10 -7.66
C ALA A 297 -4.71 -5.92 -7.66
N CYS A 298 -3.81 -5.62 -6.72
CA CYS A 298 -2.58 -6.36 -6.46
C CYS A 298 -2.55 -6.91 -5.02
N GLY A 299 -1.87 -8.05 -4.81
CA GLY A 299 -1.54 -8.59 -3.49
C GLY A 299 -2.75 -8.79 -2.58
N THR A 300 -2.66 -8.30 -1.35
CA THR A 300 -3.73 -8.38 -0.34
C THR A 300 -5.06 -7.81 -0.83
N ALA A 301 -5.03 -6.69 -1.57
CA ALA A 301 -6.24 -6.09 -2.14
C ALA A 301 -6.88 -6.97 -3.23
N TYR A 302 -6.07 -7.70 -3.99
CA TYR A 302 -6.58 -8.70 -4.94
C TYR A 302 -7.32 -9.84 -4.21
N TYR A 303 -6.82 -10.29 -3.05
CA TYR A 303 -7.54 -11.30 -2.25
C TYR A 303 -8.83 -10.76 -1.62
N ALA A 304 -8.89 -9.47 -1.32
CA ALA A 304 -10.16 -8.83 -0.94
C ALA A 304 -11.17 -8.86 -2.10
N CYS A 305 -10.74 -8.58 -3.34
CA CYS A 305 -11.57 -8.70 -4.53
C CYS A 305 -12.04 -10.14 -4.77
N LEU A 306 -11.15 -11.13 -4.62
CA LEU A 306 -11.52 -12.56 -4.73
C LEU A 306 -12.59 -12.96 -3.71
N THR A 307 -12.52 -12.45 -2.48
CA THR A 307 -13.54 -12.65 -1.46
C THR A 307 -14.86 -12.00 -1.86
N ALA A 308 -14.81 -10.74 -2.29
CA ALA A 308 -15.97 -9.97 -2.70
C ALA A 308 -16.72 -10.59 -3.90
N LYS A 309 -16.00 -11.27 -4.79
CA LYS A 309 -16.59 -12.02 -5.90
C LYS A 309 -17.69 -12.97 -5.41
N TYR A 310 -17.41 -13.75 -4.35
CA TYR A 310 -18.42 -14.66 -3.77
C TYR A 310 -19.65 -13.90 -3.29
N TRP A 311 -19.46 -12.77 -2.61
CA TRP A 311 -20.57 -11.97 -2.10
C TRP A 311 -21.43 -11.39 -3.22
N PHE A 312 -20.84 -10.75 -4.23
CA PHE A 312 -21.60 -10.18 -5.34
C PHE A 312 -22.34 -11.24 -6.16
N GLU A 313 -21.69 -12.37 -6.45
CA GLU A 313 -22.31 -13.45 -7.21
C GLU A 313 -23.42 -14.16 -6.44
N GLN A 314 -23.25 -14.38 -5.12
CA GLN A 314 -24.24 -15.06 -4.28
C GLN A 314 -25.39 -14.15 -3.89
N LEU A 315 -25.12 -12.92 -3.49
CA LEU A 315 -26.14 -12.01 -2.94
C LEU A 315 -26.81 -11.18 -4.05
N ALA A 316 -26.03 -10.55 -4.91
CA ALA A 316 -26.53 -9.62 -5.92
C ALA A 316 -26.76 -10.26 -7.30
N ARG A 317 -26.29 -11.49 -7.50
CA ARG A 317 -26.39 -12.20 -8.79
C ARG A 317 -25.77 -11.43 -9.96
N ILE A 318 -24.67 -10.71 -9.70
CA ILE A 318 -23.88 -9.99 -10.71
C ILE A 318 -22.67 -10.87 -11.07
N PRO A 319 -22.42 -11.17 -12.34
CA PRO A 319 -21.18 -11.81 -12.78
C PRO A 319 -19.97 -10.95 -12.42
N VAL A 320 -18.97 -11.56 -11.78
CA VAL A 320 -17.76 -10.85 -11.33
C VAL A 320 -16.52 -11.48 -11.93
N GLU A 321 -15.72 -10.66 -12.59
CA GLU A 321 -14.36 -10.98 -12.99
C GLU A 321 -13.37 -10.32 -12.03
N VAL A 322 -12.36 -11.07 -11.58
CA VAL A 322 -11.31 -10.54 -10.70
C VAL A 322 -9.97 -10.77 -11.36
N ASP A 323 -9.15 -9.74 -11.45
CA ASP A 323 -7.89 -9.77 -12.16
C ASP A 323 -6.73 -9.14 -11.38
N ILE A 324 -5.52 -9.60 -11.68
CA ILE A 324 -4.29 -9.03 -11.14
C ILE A 324 -3.91 -7.81 -11.99
N ALA A 325 -3.71 -6.66 -11.35
CA ALA A 325 -3.51 -5.40 -12.06
C ALA A 325 -2.25 -5.40 -12.95
N SER A 326 -1.16 -6.05 -12.54
CA SER A 326 0.07 -6.15 -13.32
C SER A 326 -0.10 -6.87 -14.68
N GLU A 327 -1.12 -7.74 -14.79
CA GLU A 327 -1.39 -8.49 -16.02
C GLU A 327 -2.54 -7.89 -16.84
N PHE A 328 -3.46 -7.19 -16.16
CA PHE A 328 -4.72 -6.74 -16.73
C PHE A 328 -4.52 -5.88 -17.98
N ARG A 329 -3.74 -4.80 -17.88
CA ARG A 329 -3.58 -3.86 -18.99
C ARG A 329 -2.83 -4.45 -20.17
N TYR A 330 -1.85 -5.33 -19.93
CA TYR A 330 -1.04 -5.94 -20.99
C TYR A 330 -1.80 -7.03 -21.76
N ARG A 331 -2.76 -7.67 -21.09
CA ARG A 331 -3.66 -8.63 -21.73
C ARG A 331 -4.74 -7.93 -22.56
N GLU A 332 -4.96 -6.64 -22.34
CA GLU A 332 -5.99 -5.83 -23.03
C GLU A 332 -7.38 -6.49 -23.00
N PRO A 333 -7.94 -6.85 -21.84
CA PRO A 333 -9.20 -7.57 -21.77
C PRO A 333 -10.34 -6.71 -22.33
N PRO A 334 -11.35 -7.34 -22.99
CA PRO A 334 -12.50 -6.60 -23.49
C PRO A 334 -13.34 -6.05 -22.33
N VAL A 335 -13.49 -4.74 -22.27
CA VAL A 335 -14.42 -4.05 -21.36
C VAL A 335 -15.68 -3.71 -22.16
N THR A 336 -16.81 -4.31 -21.79
CA THR A 336 -18.08 -4.15 -22.51
C THR A 336 -18.99 -3.16 -21.80
N THR A 337 -19.95 -2.60 -22.52
CA THR A 337 -21.04 -1.77 -21.95
C THR A 337 -21.75 -2.54 -20.82
N GLY A 338 -22.25 -1.85 -19.81
CA GLY A 338 -22.85 -2.43 -18.62
C GLY A 338 -21.81 -2.86 -17.55
N THR A 339 -20.51 -2.62 -17.80
CA THR A 339 -19.44 -2.96 -16.87
C THR A 339 -19.17 -1.83 -15.89
N VAL A 340 -19.16 -2.15 -14.59
CA VAL A 340 -18.50 -1.35 -13.56
C VAL A 340 -17.10 -1.90 -13.33
N ALA A 341 -16.08 -1.06 -13.50
CA ALA A 341 -14.70 -1.38 -13.17
C ALA A 341 -14.38 -0.89 -11.75
N LEU A 342 -13.99 -1.82 -10.87
CA LEU A 342 -13.73 -1.53 -9.46
C LEU A 342 -12.25 -1.81 -9.12
N PHE A 343 -11.57 -0.79 -8.60
CA PHE A 343 -10.15 -0.84 -8.26
C PHE A 343 -9.94 -0.75 -6.76
N VAL A 344 -9.19 -1.69 -6.18
CA VAL A 344 -8.93 -1.72 -4.74
C VAL A 344 -7.46 -1.46 -4.47
N SER A 345 -7.16 -0.45 -3.66
CA SER A 345 -5.79 -0.11 -3.27
C SER A 345 -5.75 0.58 -1.91
N GLN A 346 -4.92 0.11 -0.98
CA GLN A 346 -4.76 0.77 0.31
C GLN A 346 -4.19 2.18 0.13
N SER A 347 -3.10 2.34 -0.60
CA SER A 347 -2.45 3.64 -0.82
C SER A 347 -3.15 4.51 -1.85
N GLY A 348 -3.90 3.89 -2.79
CA GLY A 348 -4.42 4.55 -3.97
C GLY A 348 -3.35 5.05 -4.96
N GLU A 349 -2.11 4.57 -4.80
CA GLU A 349 -0.95 4.96 -5.62
C GLU A 349 -0.23 3.73 -6.22
N THR A 350 -0.85 2.54 -6.18
CA THR A 350 -0.25 1.33 -6.76
C THR A 350 -0.19 1.48 -8.28
N ALA A 351 1.03 1.46 -8.85
CA ALA A 351 1.27 1.78 -10.26
C ALA A 351 0.45 0.91 -11.21
N ASP A 352 0.52 -0.41 -11.05
CA ASP A 352 -0.24 -1.34 -11.88
C ASP A 352 -1.76 -1.14 -11.77
N THR A 353 -2.26 -0.89 -10.56
CA THR A 353 -3.70 -0.66 -10.33
C THR A 353 -4.15 0.65 -10.98
N LEU A 354 -3.35 1.70 -10.89
CA LEU A 354 -3.62 2.99 -11.55
C LEU A 354 -3.60 2.84 -13.07
N ALA A 355 -2.62 2.10 -13.60
CA ALA A 355 -2.53 1.86 -15.03
C ALA A 355 -3.71 1.02 -15.56
N ALA A 356 -4.16 0.02 -14.79
CA ALA A 356 -5.35 -0.76 -15.11
C ALA A 356 -6.63 0.10 -15.07
N LEU A 357 -6.73 1.05 -14.12
CA LEU A 357 -7.81 2.02 -14.07
C LEU A 357 -7.85 2.87 -15.34
N ARG A 358 -6.73 3.46 -15.72
CA ARG A 358 -6.60 4.28 -16.94
C ARG A 358 -6.88 3.48 -18.22
N TYR A 359 -6.56 2.18 -18.23
CA TYR A 359 -6.97 1.30 -19.33
C TYR A 359 -8.50 1.20 -19.47
N CYS A 360 -9.25 1.22 -18.35
CA CYS A 360 -10.71 1.17 -18.33
C CYS A 360 -11.38 2.52 -18.62
N GLU A 361 -10.64 3.62 -18.61
CA GLU A 361 -11.17 4.96 -18.87
C GLU A 361 -11.77 5.04 -20.28
N GLY A 362 -13.00 5.55 -20.36
CA GLY A 362 -13.78 5.62 -21.58
C GLY A 362 -14.27 4.27 -22.14
N LYS A 363 -14.00 3.14 -21.44
CA LYS A 363 -14.45 1.79 -21.83
C LYS A 363 -15.48 1.23 -20.85
N ALA A 364 -15.28 1.42 -19.54
CA ALA A 364 -16.26 1.04 -18.53
C ALA A 364 -17.34 2.13 -18.38
N ASP A 365 -18.55 1.73 -17.98
CA ASP A 365 -19.65 2.68 -17.74
C ASP A 365 -19.40 3.51 -16.48
N THR A 366 -18.73 2.94 -15.49
CA THR A 366 -18.36 3.62 -14.24
C THR A 366 -17.08 3.02 -13.68
N ILE A 367 -16.17 3.88 -13.26
CA ILE A 367 -14.94 3.53 -12.55
C ILE A 367 -15.15 3.80 -11.07
N VAL A 368 -15.04 2.76 -10.27
CA VAL A 368 -15.17 2.83 -8.80
C VAL A 368 -13.84 2.46 -8.17
N SER A 369 -13.45 3.17 -7.13
CA SER A 369 -12.30 2.78 -6.31
C SER A 369 -12.63 2.58 -4.86
N VAL A 370 -11.96 1.61 -4.21
CA VAL A 370 -12.00 1.35 -2.77
C VAL A 370 -10.61 1.61 -2.23
N VAL A 371 -10.43 2.75 -1.55
CA VAL A 371 -9.10 3.28 -1.17
C VAL A 371 -9.08 3.76 0.27
N ASN A 372 -7.89 3.79 0.88
CA ASN A 372 -7.73 4.35 2.23
C ASN A 372 -7.31 5.83 2.22
N VAL A 373 -6.75 6.31 1.11
CA VAL A 373 -6.29 7.70 0.96
C VAL A 373 -7.18 8.43 -0.05
N PRO A 374 -8.12 9.27 0.40
CA PRO A 374 -9.11 9.93 -0.48
C PRO A 374 -8.49 10.87 -1.51
N GLU A 375 -7.30 11.42 -1.23
CA GLU A 375 -6.59 12.35 -2.11
C GLU A 375 -5.60 11.65 -3.06
N SER A 376 -5.60 10.32 -3.10
CA SER A 376 -4.71 9.53 -3.96
C SER A 376 -5.07 9.64 -5.44
N SER A 377 -4.13 9.25 -6.31
CA SER A 377 -4.32 9.29 -7.76
C SER A 377 -5.50 8.41 -8.21
N ILE A 378 -5.58 7.18 -7.71
CA ILE A 378 -6.70 6.26 -8.01
C ILE A 378 -8.04 6.87 -7.57
N ALA A 379 -8.10 7.50 -6.38
CA ALA A 379 -9.33 8.14 -5.91
C ALA A 379 -9.76 9.31 -6.81
N ARG A 380 -8.81 10.14 -7.21
CA ARG A 380 -9.10 11.33 -8.04
C ARG A 380 -9.48 11.00 -9.49
N GLU A 381 -8.95 9.90 -10.02
CA GLU A 381 -9.21 9.45 -11.39
C GLU A 381 -10.43 8.51 -11.47
N SER A 382 -11.10 8.21 -10.35
CA SER A 382 -12.33 7.42 -10.30
C SER A 382 -13.58 8.28 -10.36
N ASP A 383 -14.66 7.78 -10.96
CA ASP A 383 -15.98 8.43 -10.93
C ASP A 383 -16.58 8.41 -9.51
N LEU A 384 -16.27 7.34 -8.74
CA LEU A 384 -16.72 7.16 -7.37
C LEU A 384 -15.59 6.54 -6.53
N ALA A 385 -15.08 7.28 -5.56
CA ALA A 385 -14.11 6.78 -4.60
C ALA A 385 -14.78 6.44 -3.27
N LEU A 386 -14.53 5.24 -2.77
CA LEU A 386 -15.08 4.69 -1.53
C LEU A 386 -13.96 4.55 -0.49
N PRO A 387 -13.88 5.47 0.50
CA PRO A 387 -12.89 5.40 1.57
C PRO A 387 -13.14 4.20 2.49
N ILE A 388 -12.07 3.46 2.85
CA ILE A 388 -12.18 2.31 3.78
C ILE A 388 -12.12 2.69 5.26
N HIS A 389 -11.79 3.92 5.59
CA HIS A 389 -11.71 4.46 6.97
C HIS A 389 -10.76 3.71 7.91
N ALA A 390 -9.72 3.05 7.38
CA ALA A 390 -8.76 2.30 8.20
C ALA A 390 -7.78 3.21 8.97
N GLY A 391 -7.76 4.53 8.68
CA GLY A 391 -6.75 5.43 9.20
C GLY A 391 -5.35 5.13 8.64
N VAL A 392 -4.30 5.66 9.28
CA VAL A 392 -2.92 5.43 8.85
C VAL A 392 -2.50 4.00 9.16
N GLU A 393 -1.94 3.30 8.18
CA GLU A 393 -1.35 1.96 8.30
C GLU A 393 0.12 2.03 7.90
N VAL A 394 1.02 1.78 8.86
CA VAL A 394 2.48 1.95 8.74
C VAL A 394 3.19 0.63 8.47
N GLY A 395 2.75 -0.46 9.12
CA GLY A 395 3.30 -1.79 8.90
C GLY A 395 3.26 -2.17 7.42
N VAL A 396 4.37 -2.67 6.86
CA VAL A 396 4.46 -2.99 5.43
C VAL A 396 3.43 -4.05 5.05
N ALA A 397 3.32 -5.12 5.83
CA ALA A 397 2.29 -6.14 5.66
C ALA A 397 0.92 -5.58 6.06
N SER A 398 -0.02 -5.52 5.13
CA SER A 398 -1.36 -4.95 5.35
C SER A 398 -2.18 -5.81 6.32
N THR A 399 -2.91 -5.17 7.23
CA THR A 399 -3.77 -5.81 8.25
C THR A 399 -5.14 -5.18 8.32
N LYS A 400 -5.27 -4.03 8.99
CA LYS A 400 -6.55 -3.33 9.17
C LYS A 400 -7.11 -2.79 7.85
N ALA A 401 -6.25 -2.38 6.92
CA ALA A 401 -6.71 -1.96 5.60
C ALA A 401 -7.40 -3.11 4.86
N PHE A 402 -6.88 -4.34 4.92
CA PHE A 402 -7.51 -5.51 4.33
C PHE A 402 -8.91 -5.79 4.90
N THR A 403 -9.04 -5.83 6.22
CA THR A 403 -10.35 -6.09 6.86
C THR A 403 -11.35 -4.96 6.63
N CYS A 404 -10.89 -3.71 6.55
CA CYS A 404 -11.74 -2.58 6.15
C CYS A 404 -12.13 -2.67 4.65
N GLN A 405 -11.23 -3.11 3.75
CA GLN A 405 -11.57 -3.38 2.34
C GLN A 405 -12.66 -4.45 2.25
N LEU A 406 -12.51 -5.57 2.96
CA LEU A 406 -13.53 -6.61 3.03
C LEU A 406 -14.87 -6.06 3.52
N THR A 407 -14.86 -5.23 4.57
CA THR A 407 -16.07 -4.64 5.16
C THR A 407 -16.79 -3.73 4.17
N VAL A 408 -16.06 -2.84 3.49
CA VAL A 408 -16.65 -1.93 2.48
C VAL A 408 -17.17 -2.72 1.27
N LEU A 409 -16.42 -3.71 0.80
CA LEU A 409 -16.82 -4.56 -0.33
C LEU A 409 -18.07 -5.40 0.00
N LEU A 410 -18.20 -5.90 1.24
CA LEU A 410 -19.40 -6.61 1.69
C LEU A 410 -20.61 -5.66 1.73
N MET A 411 -20.46 -4.47 2.30
CA MET A 411 -21.54 -3.47 2.30
C MET A 411 -21.95 -3.08 0.87
N LEU A 412 -21.00 -2.98 -0.04
CA LEU A 412 -21.27 -2.72 -1.46
C LEU A 412 -22.05 -3.87 -2.12
N ALA A 413 -21.72 -5.12 -1.78
CA ALA A 413 -22.45 -6.30 -2.26
C ALA A 413 -23.88 -6.36 -1.69
N LEU A 414 -24.08 -6.01 -0.42
CA LEU A 414 -25.42 -5.91 0.19
C LEU A 414 -26.24 -4.78 -0.44
N LYS A 415 -25.61 -3.63 -0.73
CA LYS A 415 -26.28 -2.58 -1.50
C LYS A 415 -26.69 -3.06 -2.88
N ALA A 416 -25.78 -3.75 -3.57
CA ALA A 416 -26.09 -4.31 -4.89
C ALA A 416 -27.26 -5.32 -4.83
N ALA A 417 -27.32 -6.13 -3.79
CA ALA A 417 -28.43 -7.05 -3.57
C ALA A 417 -29.76 -6.30 -3.32
N ALA A 418 -29.71 -5.22 -2.54
CA ALA A 418 -30.87 -4.35 -2.28
C ALA A 418 -31.37 -3.68 -3.56
N ASP A 419 -30.47 -3.05 -4.34
CA ASP A 419 -30.81 -2.36 -5.59
C ASP A 419 -31.43 -3.31 -6.62
N ARG A 420 -31.02 -4.57 -6.62
CA ARG A 420 -31.52 -5.63 -7.53
C ARG A 420 -32.73 -6.39 -6.98
N GLY A 421 -33.09 -6.16 -5.72
CA GLY A 421 -34.19 -6.87 -5.06
C GLY A 421 -33.95 -8.39 -4.92
N THR A 422 -32.69 -8.82 -4.80
CA THR A 422 -32.31 -10.23 -4.66
C THR A 422 -32.32 -10.71 -3.21
N LEU A 423 -32.34 -9.79 -2.26
CA LEU A 423 -32.58 -10.01 -0.83
C LEU A 423 -33.79 -9.22 -0.37
N THR A 424 -34.53 -9.80 0.57
CA THR A 424 -35.67 -9.12 1.23
C THR A 424 -35.16 -8.07 2.22
N PRO A 425 -35.97 -7.06 2.59
CA PRO A 425 -35.62 -6.11 3.63
C PRO A 425 -35.30 -6.77 4.99
N GLU A 426 -35.92 -7.88 5.32
CA GLU A 426 -35.66 -8.65 6.56
C GLU A 426 -34.24 -9.27 6.52
N GLU A 427 -33.91 -9.97 5.44
CA GLU A 427 -32.56 -10.55 5.25
C GLU A 427 -31.47 -9.49 5.28
N LEU A 428 -31.71 -8.31 4.64
CA LEU A 428 -30.80 -7.18 4.70
C LEU A 428 -30.64 -6.66 6.13
N GLY A 429 -31.76 -6.54 6.87
CA GLY A 429 -31.77 -6.11 8.27
C GLY A 429 -30.91 -7.01 9.16
N ASP A 430 -30.99 -8.32 8.97
CA ASP A 430 -30.18 -9.32 9.71
C ASP A 430 -28.68 -9.14 9.39
N HIS A 431 -28.32 -8.95 8.13
CA HIS A 431 -26.94 -8.69 7.73
C HIS A 431 -26.40 -7.37 8.28
N PHE A 432 -27.21 -6.32 8.31
CA PHE A 432 -26.83 -5.02 8.88
C PHE A 432 -26.67 -5.10 10.40
N ALA A 433 -27.54 -5.83 11.09
CA ALA A 433 -27.39 -6.07 12.53
C ALA A 433 -26.10 -6.84 12.85
N ALA A 434 -25.77 -7.87 12.06
CA ALA A 434 -24.55 -8.64 12.20
C ALA A 434 -23.29 -7.79 11.94
N LEU A 435 -23.29 -6.91 10.91
CA LEU A 435 -22.20 -5.96 10.63
C LEU A 435 -22.00 -4.97 11.79
N ARG A 436 -23.07 -4.43 12.36
CA ARG A 436 -22.99 -3.53 13.52
C ARG A 436 -22.43 -4.22 14.77
N GLY A 437 -22.68 -5.52 14.93
CA GLY A 437 -22.14 -6.34 16.00
C GLY A 437 -20.70 -6.81 15.82
N LEU A 438 -20.16 -6.72 14.61
CA LEU A 438 -18.86 -7.27 14.24
C LEU A 438 -17.68 -6.77 15.10
N PRO A 439 -17.58 -5.49 15.51
CA PRO A 439 -16.49 -5.04 16.38
C PRO A 439 -16.37 -5.83 17.70
N SER A 440 -17.50 -6.20 18.32
CA SER A 440 -17.49 -6.99 19.54
C SER A 440 -16.94 -8.40 19.32
N VAL A 441 -17.31 -9.01 18.20
CA VAL A 441 -16.84 -10.36 17.84
C VAL A 441 -15.35 -10.37 17.52
N LEU A 442 -14.84 -9.32 16.87
CA LEU A 442 -13.41 -9.17 16.60
C LEU A 442 -12.59 -9.02 17.88
N ASN A 443 -13.10 -8.31 18.89
CA ASN A 443 -12.45 -8.28 20.20
C ASN A 443 -12.34 -9.69 20.83
N ALA A 444 -13.41 -10.49 20.76
CA ALA A 444 -13.37 -11.86 21.25
C ALA A 444 -12.37 -12.75 20.47
N ALA A 445 -12.16 -12.48 19.18
CA ALA A 445 -11.13 -13.15 18.40
C ALA A 445 -9.71 -12.72 18.82
N LEU A 446 -9.51 -11.44 19.14
CA LEU A 446 -8.23 -10.92 19.65
C LEU A 446 -7.87 -11.51 21.03
N ASP A 447 -8.85 -11.89 21.85
CA ASP A 447 -8.63 -12.58 23.14
C ASP A 447 -7.98 -13.97 22.97
N GLN A 448 -8.03 -14.57 21.76
CA GLN A 448 -7.33 -15.81 21.44
C GLN A 448 -5.83 -15.64 21.21
N ASN A 449 -5.29 -14.43 21.37
CA ASN A 449 -3.91 -14.07 21.08
C ASN A 449 -2.86 -15.04 21.68
N ASP A 450 -3.07 -15.50 22.93
CA ASP A 450 -2.13 -16.43 23.59
C ASP A 450 -2.15 -17.84 23.00
N ALA A 451 -3.31 -18.33 22.58
CA ALA A 451 -3.42 -19.62 21.88
C ALA A 451 -2.74 -19.55 20.51
N ILE A 452 -2.97 -18.47 19.77
CA ILE A 452 -2.37 -18.22 18.47
C ILE A 452 -0.84 -18.09 18.60
N ARG A 453 -0.34 -17.40 19.63
CA ARG A 453 1.09 -17.26 19.91
C ARG A 453 1.77 -18.62 20.15
N ARG A 454 1.14 -19.54 20.89
CA ARG A 454 1.67 -20.91 21.07
C ARG A 454 1.74 -21.69 19.77
N ALA A 455 0.70 -21.59 18.92
CA ALA A 455 0.69 -22.22 17.59
C ALA A 455 1.81 -21.64 16.69
N ALA A 456 1.97 -20.32 16.71
CA ALA A 456 2.98 -19.61 15.94
C ALA A 456 4.42 -20.00 16.33
N GLN A 457 4.68 -20.22 17.62
CA GLN A 457 5.98 -20.72 18.09
C GLN A 457 6.33 -22.07 17.45
N SER A 458 5.35 -22.97 17.37
CA SER A 458 5.55 -24.29 16.72
C SER A 458 5.71 -24.17 15.19
N LEU A 459 5.01 -23.21 14.55
CA LEU A 459 5.17 -22.93 13.12
C LEU A 459 6.51 -22.28 12.79
N SER A 460 7.14 -21.55 13.71
CA SER A 460 8.39 -20.83 13.46
C SER A 460 9.56 -21.75 13.11
N GLU A 461 9.49 -23.03 13.46
CA GLU A 461 10.48 -24.05 13.13
C GLU A 461 10.25 -24.67 11.73
N ALA A 462 9.09 -24.42 11.11
CA ALA A 462 8.77 -24.98 9.80
C ALA A 462 9.56 -24.25 8.70
N ARG A 463 9.93 -25.00 7.68
CA ARG A 463 10.49 -24.46 6.45
C ARG A 463 9.40 -24.04 5.46
N ASP A 464 8.37 -24.86 5.36
CA ASP A 464 7.26 -24.72 4.43
C ASP A 464 5.94 -24.88 5.20
N VAL A 465 4.87 -24.16 4.80
CA VAL A 465 3.54 -24.24 5.42
C VAL A 465 2.49 -24.17 4.31
N LEU A 466 1.50 -25.06 4.37
CA LEU A 466 0.34 -24.96 3.49
C LEU A 466 -0.85 -24.36 4.24
N PHE A 467 -1.68 -23.61 3.50
CA PHE A 467 -2.96 -23.11 3.95
C PHE A 467 -4.07 -23.70 3.09
N LEU A 468 -5.15 -24.13 3.73
CA LEU A 468 -6.32 -24.69 3.05
C LEU A 468 -7.59 -23.93 3.46
N GLY A 469 -8.39 -23.60 2.48
CA GLY A 469 -9.71 -23.01 2.67
C GLY A 469 -10.67 -23.43 1.56
N ARG A 470 -11.96 -23.27 1.78
CA ARG A 470 -13.00 -23.55 0.79
C ARG A 470 -14.04 -22.43 0.75
N GLY A 471 -14.61 -22.15 -0.43
CA GLY A 471 -15.53 -21.02 -0.58
C GLY A 471 -14.89 -19.71 -0.15
N LEU A 472 -15.53 -18.96 0.72
CA LEU A 472 -15.03 -17.69 1.27
C LEU A 472 -13.69 -17.84 2.01
N MET A 473 -13.35 -19.04 2.52
CA MET A 473 -12.09 -19.27 3.21
C MET A 473 -10.91 -19.52 2.27
N TYR A 474 -11.12 -19.77 0.96
CA TYR A 474 -10.01 -19.93 0.02
C TYR A 474 -9.21 -18.63 -0.19
N PRO A 475 -9.83 -17.48 -0.50
CA PRO A 475 -9.09 -16.22 -0.54
C PRO A 475 -8.41 -15.86 0.78
N LEU A 476 -9.01 -16.21 1.92
CA LEU A 476 -8.42 -15.99 3.24
C LEU A 476 -7.21 -16.89 3.50
N ALA A 477 -7.22 -18.12 3.00
CA ALA A 477 -6.05 -19.00 3.05
C ALA A 477 -4.89 -18.42 2.21
N LEU A 478 -5.19 -17.86 1.02
CA LEU A 478 -4.20 -17.14 0.19
C LEU A 478 -3.60 -15.95 0.94
N GLU A 479 -4.43 -15.14 1.59
CA GLU A 479 -3.97 -14.00 2.40
C GLU A 479 -3.14 -14.45 3.61
N GLY A 480 -3.55 -15.50 4.32
CA GLY A 480 -2.80 -16.07 5.44
C GLY A 480 -1.41 -16.56 5.03
N ALA A 481 -1.32 -17.26 3.90
CA ALA A 481 -0.05 -17.68 3.33
C ALA A 481 0.82 -16.49 2.90
N LEU A 482 0.21 -15.44 2.31
CA LEU A 482 0.92 -14.21 1.95
C LEU A 482 1.48 -13.53 3.19
N LYS A 483 0.68 -13.29 4.23
CA LYS A 483 1.14 -12.66 5.48
C LYS A 483 2.29 -13.45 6.12
N LEU A 484 2.19 -14.78 6.16
CA LEU A 484 3.25 -15.61 6.75
C LEU A 484 4.56 -15.48 5.98
N LYS A 485 4.54 -15.57 4.64
CA LYS A 485 5.77 -15.46 3.82
C LYS A 485 6.39 -14.06 3.87
N GLU A 486 5.57 -12.99 3.89
CA GLU A 486 6.06 -11.61 3.88
C GLU A 486 6.95 -11.29 5.07
N ILE A 487 6.57 -11.69 6.27
CA ILE A 487 7.20 -11.24 7.51
C ILE A 487 8.03 -12.32 8.22
N SER A 488 7.76 -13.61 7.99
CA SER A 488 8.53 -14.71 8.58
C SER A 488 9.56 -15.34 7.65
N TYR A 489 9.43 -15.09 6.34
CA TYR A 489 10.23 -15.68 5.25
C TYR A 489 10.10 -17.21 5.14
N ILE A 490 9.09 -17.80 5.78
CA ILE A 490 8.68 -19.19 5.57
C ILE A 490 8.01 -19.27 4.20
N HIS A 491 8.37 -20.26 3.40
CA HIS A 491 7.66 -20.53 2.15
C HIS A 491 6.26 -21.04 2.48
N ALA A 492 5.25 -20.24 2.18
CA ALA A 492 3.86 -20.56 2.45
C ALA A 492 3.01 -20.44 1.19
N GLU A 493 2.18 -21.44 0.93
CA GLU A 493 1.25 -21.48 -0.18
C GLU A 493 -0.15 -21.81 0.30
N ALA A 494 -1.15 -21.46 -0.51
CA ALA A 494 -2.53 -21.78 -0.19
C ALA A 494 -3.26 -22.37 -1.38
N TYR A 495 -4.18 -23.29 -1.09
CA TYR A 495 -4.98 -23.96 -2.10
C TYR A 495 -6.45 -23.99 -1.68
N ALA A 496 -7.35 -23.97 -2.66
CA ALA A 496 -8.70 -24.43 -2.44
C ALA A 496 -8.63 -25.90 -1.97
N SER A 497 -9.25 -26.23 -0.83
CA SER A 497 -9.07 -27.55 -0.18
C SER A 497 -9.33 -28.72 -1.13
N GLY A 498 -10.26 -28.56 -2.09
CA GLY A 498 -10.54 -29.59 -3.09
C GLY A 498 -9.42 -29.81 -4.11
N GLU A 499 -8.61 -28.78 -4.38
CA GLU A 499 -7.47 -28.84 -5.31
C GLU A 499 -6.27 -29.61 -4.74
N LEU A 500 -6.26 -29.88 -3.43
CA LEU A 500 -5.19 -30.65 -2.79
C LEU A 500 -4.90 -31.95 -3.54
N LYS A 501 -5.94 -32.64 -4.02
CA LYS A 501 -5.85 -33.92 -4.74
C LYS A 501 -5.20 -33.83 -6.12
N HIS A 502 -5.13 -32.64 -6.68
CA HIS A 502 -4.65 -32.39 -8.06
C HIS A 502 -3.18 -31.97 -8.12
N GLY A 503 -2.38 -32.40 -7.11
CA GLY A 503 -0.95 -32.19 -7.08
C GLY A 503 -0.39 -31.87 -5.69
N PRO A 504 -0.88 -30.81 -5.00
CA PRO A 504 -0.30 -30.36 -3.74
C PRO A 504 -0.22 -31.40 -2.62
N ILE A 505 -1.08 -32.40 -2.63
CA ILE A 505 -1.08 -33.52 -1.66
C ILE A 505 0.26 -34.28 -1.65
N ALA A 506 1.04 -34.22 -2.75
CA ALA A 506 2.36 -34.82 -2.83
C ALA A 506 3.39 -34.18 -1.87
N LEU A 507 3.13 -32.93 -1.42
CA LEU A 507 3.98 -32.22 -0.47
C LEU A 507 3.73 -32.62 1.00
N ILE A 508 2.65 -33.36 1.27
CA ILE A 508 2.23 -33.67 2.63
C ILE A 508 3.07 -34.79 3.21
N ASP A 509 3.78 -34.47 4.30
CA ASP A 509 4.50 -35.42 5.14
C ASP A 509 4.44 -35.01 6.63
N LYS A 510 5.16 -35.74 7.49
CA LYS A 510 5.19 -35.47 8.95
C LYS A 510 5.85 -34.13 9.34
N THR A 511 6.53 -33.46 8.42
CA THR A 511 7.23 -32.19 8.65
C THR A 511 6.44 -30.97 8.14
N MET A 512 5.43 -31.19 7.31
CA MET A 512 4.62 -30.16 6.71
C MET A 512 3.44 -29.76 7.61
N PRO A 513 3.45 -28.56 8.23
CA PRO A 513 2.25 -28.00 8.86
C PRO A 513 1.25 -27.55 7.79
N VAL A 514 -0.03 -27.79 8.07
CA VAL A 514 -1.14 -27.38 7.22
C VAL A 514 -2.14 -26.61 8.06
N VAL A 515 -2.32 -25.34 7.78
CA VAL A 515 -3.31 -24.47 8.42
C VAL A 515 -4.64 -24.63 7.66
N VAL A 516 -5.67 -25.08 8.34
CA VAL A 516 -7.00 -25.31 7.77
C VAL A 516 -7.98 -24.31 8.36
N MET A 517 -8.57 -23.46 7.52
CA MET A 517 -9.63 -22.51 7.90
C MET A 517 -10.98 -23.13 7.59
N ALA A 518 -11.68 -23.57 8.61
CA ALA A 518 -12.95 -24.31 8.48
C ALA A 518 -14.00 -23.82 9.50
N PRO A 519 -14.66 -22.66 9.26
CA PRO A 519 -15.85 -22.31 10.04
C PRO A 519 -16.95 -23.38 9.87
N ARG A 520 -17.79 -23.53 10.89
CA ARG A 520 -18.93 -24.44 10.82
C ARG A 520 -20.05 -23.85 9.93
N ASP A 521 -19.82 -23.96 8.62
CA ASP A 521 -20.72 -23.50 7.55
C ASP A 521 -21.14 -24.66 6.63
N GLY A 522 -21.84 -24.36 5.55
CA GLY A 522 -22.33 -25.39 4.59
C GLY A 522 -21.22 -26.14 3.83
N LEU A 523 -19.94 -25.69 3.92
CA LEU A 523 -18.77 -26.33 3.30
C LEU A 523 -17.86 -27.06 4.29
N PHE A 524 -18.20 -27.01 5.59
CA PHE A 524 -17.39 -27.56 6.68
C PHE A 524 -17.03 -29.03 6.45
N ASP A 525 -18.03 -29.91 6.24
CA ASP A 525 -17.82 -31.36 6.06
C ASP A 525 -16.88 -31.66 4.89
N LYS A 526 -16.96 -30.85 3.82
CA LYS A 526 -16.08 -31.00 2.65
C LYS A 526 -14.64 -30.58 2.97
N THR A 527 -14.47 -29.54 3.78
CA THR A 527 -13.15 -29.07 4.23
C THR A 527 -12.54 -30.08 5.20
N VAL A 528 -13.33 -30.61 6.16
CA VAL A 528 -12.89 -31.65 7.11
C VAL A 528 -12.47 -32.92 6.37
N SER A 529 -13.21 -33.35 5.35
CA SER A 529 -12.80 -34.50 4.53
C SER A 529 -11.43 -34.31 3.90
N ASN A 530 -11.12 -33.12 3.37
CA ASN A 530 -9.78 -32.82 2.84
C ASN A 530 -8.72 -32.75 3.95
N MET A 531 -9.06 -32.23 5.12
CA MET A 531 -8.20 -32.22 6.30
C MET A 531 -7.82 -33.64 6.73
N GLN A 532 -8.77 -34.58 6.74
CA GLN A 532 -8.54 -35.99 7.06
C GLN A 532 -7.56 -36.65 6.06
N GLU A 533 -7.60 -36.27 4.79
CA GLU A 533 -6.63 -36.75 3.78
C GLU A 533 -5.21 -36.28 4.07
N VAL A 534 -5.04 -35.08 4.60
CA VAL A 534 -3.75 -34.56 5.09
C VAL A 534 -3.27 -35.37 6.29
N MET A 535 -4.12 -35.59 7.29
CA MET A 535 -3.78 -36.34 8.51
C MET A 535 -3.45 -37.81 8.21
N ALA A 536 -4.16 -38.44 7.26
CA ALA A 536 -3.87 -39.80 6.80
C ALA A 536 -2.43 -39.95 6.24
N ARG A 537 -1.81 -38.84 5.79
CA ARG A 537 -0.42 -38.78 5.31
C ARG A 537 0.54 -38.23 6.36
N LYS A 538 0.10 -38.16 7.61
CA LYS A 538 0.88 -37.68 8.76
C LYS A 538 1.17 -36.16 8.72
N GLY A 539 0.48 -35.38 7.90
CA GLY A 539 0.56 -33.91 7.90
C GLY A 539 0.07 -33.34 9.24
N LYS A 540 0.71 -32.30 9.73
CA LYS A 540 0.40 -31.63 10.99
C LYS A 540 -0.68 -30.57 10.76
N VAL A 541 -1.91 -30.86 11.10
CA VAL A 541 -3.03 -29.92 10.90
C VAL A 541 -3.14 -28.96 12.07
N LEU A 542 -3.13 -27.65 11.77
CA LEU A 542 -3.59 -26.57 12.63
C LEU A 542 -4.99 -26.16 12.17
N LEU A 543 -6.01 -26.53 12.93
CA LEU A 543 -7.41 -26.21 12.62
C LEU A 543 -7.81 -24.85 13.23
N ILE A 544 -8.33 -23.95 12.41
CA ILE A 544 -8.97 -22.70 12.83
C ILE A 544 -10.46 -22.86 12.58
N SER A 545 -11.27 -22.91 13.64
CA SER A 545 -12.70 -23.14 13.56
C SER A 545 -13.43 -22.56 14.78
N ASP A 546 -14.76 -22.52 14.73
CA ASP A 546 -15.61 -22.23 15.89
C ASP A 546 -15.75 -23.44 16.83
N ASP A 547 -16.45 -23.24 17.95
CA ASP A 547 -16.59 -24.26 18.98
C ASP A 547 -17.22 -25.56 18.45
N GLU A 548 -18.25 -25.44 17.62
CA GLU A 548 -18.94 -26.59 17.05
C GLU A 548 -18.03 -27.34 16.07
N GLY A 549 -17.34 -26.62 15.21
CA GLY A 549 -16.42 -27.21 14.25
C GLY A 549 -15.23 -27.90 14.93
N ILE A 550 -14.68 -27.32 16.00
CA ILE A 550 -13.60 -27.95 16.79
C ILE A 550 -14.14 -29.21 17.48
N ALA A 551 -15.35 -29.16 18.11
CA ALA A 551 -15.93 -30.32 18.79
C ALA A 551 -16.13 -31.49 17.82
N GLU A 552 -16.46 -31.22 16.56
CA GLU A 552 -16.72 -32.22 15.53
C GLU A 552 -15.46 -32.78 14.86
N ALA A 553 -14.40 -31.96 14.69
CA ALA A 553 -13.27 -32.27 13.80
C ALA A 553 -11.89 -32.26 14.47
N ASN A 554 -11.78 -32.24 15.80
CA ASN A 554 -10.47 -32.14 16.48
C ASN A 554 -9.70 -33.47 16.63
N ASP A 555 -10.30 -34.61 16.28
CA ASP A 555 -9.64 -35.91 16.44
C ASP A 555 -8.42 -36.02 15.52
N GLY A 556 -7.24 -36.27 16.12
CA GLY A 556 -5.96 -36.36 15.41
C GLY A 556 -5.38 -35.02 14.96
N VAL A 557 -6.00 -33.90 15.24
CA VAL A 557 -5.51 -32.56 14.90
C VAL A 557 -4.32 -32.18 15.78
N TRP A 558 -3.29 -31.62 15.17
CA TRP A 558 -2.07 -31.21 15.88
C TRP A 558 -2.33 -30.04 16.84
N MET A 559 -3.05 -29.00 16.38
CA MET A 559 -3.42 -27.83 17.17
C MET A 559 -4.76 -27.25 16.70
N THR A 560 -5.43 -26.54 17.59
CA THR A 560 -6.67 -25.81 17.28
C THR A 560 -6.57 -24.35 17.69
N ILE A 561 -7.16 -23.45 16.90
CA ILE A 561 -7.45 -22.06 17.23
C ILE A 561 -8.96 -21.89 17.19
N ARG A 562 -9.50 -21.46 18.33
CA ARG A 562 -10.94 -21.30 18.52
C ARG A 562 -11.35 -19.89 18.09
N MET A 563 -12.41 -19.81 17.27
CA MET A 563 -12.98 -18.56 16.81
C MET A 563 -14.41 -18.39 17.31
N PRO A 564 -14.87 -17.16 17.55
CA PRO A 564 -16.29 -16.90 17.78
C PRO A 564 -17.14 -17.33 16.58
N HIS A 565 -18.38 -17.73 16.81
CA HIS A 565 -19.32 -17.98 15.74
C HIS A 565 -19.86 -16.66 15.14
N VAL A 566 -19.97 -16.60 13.82
CA VAL A 566 -20.58 -15.47 13.06
C VAL A 566 -21.36 -16.01 11.86
N PRO A 567 -22.32 -15.24 11.32
CA PRO A 567 -22.92 -15.57 10.03
C PRO A 567 -21.85 -15.77 8.94
N PRO A 568 -22.02 -16.73 8.01
CA PRO A 568 -21.01 -17.10 7.03
C PRO A 568 -20.45 -15.93 6.21
N LEU A 569 -21.24 -14.89 5.93
CA LEU A 569 -20.78 -13.71 5.20
C LEU A 569 -19.68 -12.91 5.92
N LEU A 570 -19.64 -12.97 7.25
CA LEU A 570 -18.66 -12.24 8.07
C LEU A 570 -17.40 -13.06 8.38
N THR A 571 -17.41 -14.37 8.10
CA THR A 571 -16.27 -15.24 8.39
C THR A 571 -14.96 -14.76 7.76
N PRO A 572 -14.89 -14.18 6.52
CA PRO A 572 -13.65 -13.67 5.98
C PRO A 572 -13.03 -12.55 6.82
N ILE A 573 -13.83 -11.63 7.32
CA ILE A 573 -13.36 -10.51 8.14
C ILE A 573 -12.85 -11.03 9.50
N LEU A 574 -13.56 -11.96 10.10
CA LEU A 574 -13.21 -12.57 11.38
C LEU A 574 -11.94 -13.42 11.28
N TYR A 575 -11.85 -14.30 10.28
CA TYR A 575 -10.72 -15.24 10.13
C TYR A 575 -9.43 -14.59 9.62
N ALA A 576 -9.48 -13.32 9.17
CA ALA A 576 -8.29 -12.52 8.93
C ALA A 576 -7.49 -12.28 10.24
N ILE A 577 -8.15 -12.14 11.40
CA ILE A 577 -7.51 -11.92 12.70
C ILE A 577 -6.52 -13.05 13.04
N PRO A 578 -6.93 -14.33 13.13
CA PRO A 578 -6.00 -15.42 13.46
C PRO A 578 -4.92 -15.60 12.40
N ALA A 579 -5.21 -15.37 11.11
CA ALA A 579 -4.20 -15.43 10.04
C ALA A 579 -3.09 -14.39 10.24
N GLN A 580 -3.47 -13.15 10.53
CA GLN A 580 -2.54 -12.05 10.78
C GLN A 580 -1.74 -12.26 12.08
N LEU A 581 -2.39 -12.64 13.18
CA LEU A 581 -1.73 -12.92 14.45
C LEU A 581 -0.77 -14.12 14.36
N LEU A 582 -1.14 -15.17 13.61
CA LEU A 582 -0.29 -16.33 13.38
C LEU A 582 1.00 -15.93 12.65
N ALA A 583 0.88 -15.14 11.58
CA ALA A 583 2.02 -14.61 10.84
C ALA A 583 2.88 -13.70 11.74
N TYR A 584 2.24 -12.76 12.46
CA TYR A 584 2.91 -11.83 13.36
C TYR A 584 3.75 -12.55 14.43
N HIS A 585 3.14 -13.48 15.17
CA HIS A 585 3.84 -14.18 16.24
C HIS A 585 4.91 -15.15 15.71
N THR A 586 4.70 -15.73 14.53
CA THR A 586 5.73 -16.56 13.87
C THR A 586 6.96 -15.72 13.51
N ALA A 587 6.75 -14.52 12.95
CA ALA A 587 7.82 -13.57 12.64
C ALA A 587 8.57 -13.12 13.90
N VAL A 588 7.84 -12.79 14.97
CA VAL A 588 8.44 -12.43 16.28
C VAL A 588 9.27 -13.58 16.84
N ALA A 589 8.79 -14.83 16.77
CA ALA A 589 9.52 -16.01 17.25
C ALA A 589 10.80 -16.26 16.44
N LYS A 590 10.78 -15.96 15.13
CA LYS A 590 11.97 -16.04 14.26
C LYS A 590 12.91 -14.85 14.41
N GLY A 591 12.52 -13.77 15.10
CA GLY A 591 13.33 -12.57 15.26
C GLY A 591 13.47 -11.75 13.97
N THR A 592 12.54 -11.88 13.03
CA THR A 592 12.51 -11.08 11.80
C THR A 592 11.91 -9.69 12.05
N ASP A 593 12.21 -8.72 11.20
CA ASP A 593 11.59 -7.38 11.27
C ASP A 593 10.15 -7.46 10.77
N VAL A 594 9.19 -7.24 11.67
CA VAL A 594 7.76 -7.37 11.38
C VAL A 594 7.23 -6.16 10.62
N ASP A 595 7.67 -4.96 11.00
CA ASP A 595 7.15 -3.71 10.43
C ASP A 595 7.80 -3.35 9.10
N GLN A 596 9.08 -3.73 8.94
CA GLN A 596 9.91 -3.45 7.76
C GLN A 596 10.61 -4.74 7.28
N PRO A 597 9.85 -5.71 6.76
CA PRO A 597 10.42 -6.96 6.27
C PRO A 597 11.31 -6.71 5.05
N ARG A 598 12.39 -7.50 4.93
CA ARG A 598 13.34 -7.35 3.83
C ARG A 598 12.66 -7.46 2.46
N ASN A 599 13.13 -6.66 1.50
CA ASN A 599 12.71 -6.70 0.10
C ASN A 599 11.22 -6.38 -0.14
N LEU A 600 10.54 -5.73 0.82
CA LEU A 600 9.16 -5.30 0.67
C LEU A 600 9.03 -3.79 0.90
N ALA A 601 8.07 -3.18 0.24
CA ALA A 601 7.65 -1.81 0.45
C ALA A 601 6.14 -1.74 0.70
N LYS A 602 5.69 -0.77 1.49
CA LYS A 602 4.26 -0.61 1.82
C LYS A 602 3.38 -0.39 0.58
N SER A 603 3.89 0.29 -0.42
CA SER A 603 3.17 0.56 -1.68
C SER A 603 4.15 0.51 -2.84
N VAL A 604 3.74 -0.12 -3.93
CA VAL A 604 4.52 -0.24 -5.17
C VAL A 604 4.01 0.79 -6.17
N THR A 605 4.80 1.85 -6.40
CA THR A 605 4.43 2.97 -7.31
C THR A 605 5.30 3.00 -8.55
N VAL A 606 6.02 1.95 -8.81
CA VAL A 606 6.84 1.74 -10.01
C VAL A 606 6.54 0.35 -10.57
N GLU A 607 6.75 0.18 -11.84
CA GLU A 607 6.73 -1.12 -12.52
C GLU A 607 8.08 -1.80 -12.54
#